data_1743fd4682337a6dd15687b4ddef9b40
#
_entry.id   1743fd4682337a6dd15687b4ddef9b40
#
_cell.length_a   1.000
_cell.length_b   1.000
_cell.length_c   1.000
_cell.angle_alpha   90.00
_cell.angle_beta   90.00
_cell.angle_gamma   90.00
#
_symmetry.space_group_name_H-M   'P 1'
#
loop_
_entity.id
_entity.type
_entity.pdbx_description
1 polymer ?
#
loop_
_entity_poly.entity_id
_entity_poly.type
_entity_poly.pdbx_seq_one_letter_code
_entity_poly.pdbx_strand_id
1 'polypeptide(L)'
;MFSNDVTHYSTKTSILNLLLDHYLTANMKGFNGNIEKLTLENTNFRKVLYTGKHLQLVLMSLKVGEEIGLEVHLNNDQFFRFESGNGKCIIDANEYNVKEGDVIVVPAGAKHNVVNTGNGAFKMYTIYGPPNHQDGTIRATKELAERDEEKFDGKTSE
;
A
#
# COMPACT_ATOMS: atom_id res chain seq x y z
N MET A 1 60.94 -8.43 17.83
CA MET A 1 60.45 -8.82 16.48
C MET A 1 58.91 -8.83 16.53
N PHE A 2 58.31 -7.67 16.28
CA PHE A 2 56.86 -7.49 16.29
C PHE A 2 56.44 -7.22 14.86
N SER A 3 55.70 -8.16 14.27
CA SER A 3 55.15 -8.07 12.93
C SER A 3 53.66 -7.75 12.98
N ASN A 4 53.33 -6.70 12.34
CA ASN A 4 52.07 -6.00 12.14
C ASN A 4 50.89 -6.84 11.62
N ASP A 5 49.77 -6.67 12.32
CA ASP A 5 48.45 -6.95 11.78
C ASP A 5 47.74 -5.61 11.49
N VAL A 6 48.03 -4.99 10.35
CA VAL A 6 47.37 -3.73 9.90
C VAL A 6 46.40 -3.93 8.74
N THR A 7 46.28 -5.15 8.20
CA THR A 7 45.56 -5.40 6.96
C THR A 7 44.05 -5.65 7.12
N HIS A 8 43.52 -5.83 8.33
CA HIS A 8 42.09 -6.20 8.51
C HIS A 8 41.14 -5.02 8.75
N TYR A 9 41.66 -3.81 9.01
CA TYR A 9 40.83 -2.61 9.22
C TYR A 9 40.50 -1.85 7.91
N SER A 10 41.34 -1.99 6.89
CA SER A 10 41.18 -1.24 5.63
C SER A 10 40.04 -1.72 4.75
N THR A 11 39.74 -3.01 4.74
CA THR A 11 38.71 -3.58 3.88
C THR A 11 37.25 -3.33 4.36
N LYS A 12 37.04 -3.33 5.69
CA LYS A 12 35.72 -3.04 6.26
C LYS A 12 35.28 -1.58 6.06
N THR A 13 36.21 -0.65 6.18
CA THR A 13 35.95 0.78 5.97
C THR A 13 35.66 1.09 4.51
N SER A 14 36.31 0.41 3.57
CA SER A 14 36.08 0.57 2.14
C SER A 14 34.70 0.04 1.70
N ILE A 15 34.26 -1.10 2.24
CA ILE A 15 32.93 -1.67 1.92
C ILE A 15 31.81 -0.79 2.53
N LEU A 16 32.01 -0.28 3.75
CA LEU A 16 31.03 0.62 4.39
C LEU A 16 30.90 1.95 3.63
N ASN A 17 32.01 2.50 3.13
CA ASN A 17 32.01 3.71 2.32
C ASN A 17 31.37 3.46 0.94
N LEU A 18 31.63 2.32 0.30
CA LEU A 18 30.97 1.93 -0.96
C LEU A 18 29.44 1.73 -0.79
N LEU A 19 29.02 1.16 0.33
CA LEU A 19 27.59 1.03 0.65
C LEU A 19 26.96 2.40 0.98
N LEU A 20 27.68 3.27 1.68
CA LEU A 20 27.22 4.63 1.97
C LEU A 20 27.12 5.49 0.71
N ASP A 21 28.12 5.40 -0.18
CA ASP A 21 28.11 6.08 -1.48
C ASP A 21 26.98 5.55 -2.39
N HIS A 22 26.69 4.26 -2.36
CA HIS A 22 25.55 3.69 -3.09
C HIS A 22 24.20 4.18 -2.53
N TYR A 23 24.10 4.35 -1.21
CA TYR A 23 22.93 4.92 -0.53
C TYR A 23 22.76 6.43 -0.82
N LEU A 24 23.88 7.17 -0.98
CA LEU A 24 23.88 8.60 -1.26
C LEU A 24 23.68 8.95 -2.74
N THR A 25 23.83 7.96 -3.66
CA THR A 25 23.67 8.16 -5.10
C THR A 25 22.36 7.60 -5.68
N ALA A 26 21.55 6.90 -4.89
CA ALA A 26 20.23 6.48 -5.30
C ALA A 26 19.33 7.72 -5.44
N ASN A 27 19.12 8.16 -6.69
CA ASN A 27 18.20 9.26 -6.99
C ASN A 27 16.76 8.76 -6.88
N MET A 28 16.27 8.72 -5.64
CA MET A 28 14.88 8.35 -5.36
C MET A 28 13.94 9.39 -5.95
N LYS A 29 12.98 8.94 -6.74
CA LYS A 29 12.04 9.81 -7.45
C LYS A 29 10.79 10.09 -6.63
N GLY A 30 10.39 9.16 -5.79
CA GLY A 30 9.11 9.20 -5.08
C GLY A 30 7.92 9.14 -6.04
N PHE A 31 6.75 9.46 -5.53
CA PHE A 31 5.51 9.53 -6.32
C PHE A 31 4.93 10.95 -6.30
N ASN A 32 4.59 11.47 -7.47
CA ASN A 32 3.85 12.71 -7.63
C ASN A 32 2.74 12.52 -8.66
N GLY A 33 1.52 12.87 -8.29
CA GLY A 33 0.35 12.75 -9.18
C GLY A 33 -0.90 13.37 -8.56
N ASN A 34 -1.90 13.67 -9.40
CA ASN A 34 -3.22 14.06 -8.92
C ASN A 34 -3.97 12.81 -8.47
N ILE A 35 -3.99 12.55 -7.16
CA ILE A 35 -4.51 11.30 -6.60
C ILE A 35 -6.02 11.15 -6.81
N GLU A 36 -6.79 12.23 -6.70
CA GLU A 36 -8.22 12.24 -6.99
C GLU A 36 -8.49 11.79 -8.43
N LYS A 37 -7.84 12.45 -9.41
CA LYS A 37 -7.98 12.08 -10.82
C LYS A 37 -7.62 10.62 -11.07
N LEU A 38 -6.49 10.16 -10.54
CA LEU A 38 -6.04 8.77 -10.71
C LEU A 38 -7.01 7.77 -10.09
N THR A 39 -7.61 8.11 -8.95
CA THR A 39 -8.63 7.29 -8.28
C THR A 39 -9.92 7.24 -9.10
N LEU A 40 -10.40 8.38 -9.59
CA LEU A 40 -11.61 8.46 -10.40
C LEU A 40 -11.48 7.73 -11.75
N GLU A 41 -10.30 7.74 -12.37
CA GLU A 41 -10.00 7.03 -13.62
C GLU A 41 -9.77 5.52 -13.41
N ASN A 42 -9.47 5.06 -12.18
CA ASN A 42 -9.22 3.65 -11.91
C ASN A 42 -10.50 2.82 -12.05
N THR A 43 -10.41 1.74 -12.82
CA THR A 43 -11.48 0.74 -13.00
C THR A 43 -11.10 -0.64 -12.45
N ASN A 44 -9.87 -0.81 -11.96
CA ASN A 44 -9.43 -2.07 -11.39
C ASN A 44 -9.94 -2.20 -9.95
N PHE A 45 -10.27 -3.43 -9.56
CA PHE A 45 -10.58 -3.74 -8.17
C PHE A 45 -9.43 -3.30 -7.24
N ARG A 46 -8.17 -3.64 -7.60
CA ARG A 46 -6.96 -3.22 -6.88
C ARG A 46 -5.86 -2.84 -7.87
N LYS A 47 -5.19 -1.72 -7.61
CA LYS A 47 -4.02 -1.28 -8.35
C LYS A 47 -3.02 -0.64 -7.40
N VAL A 48 -1.89 -1.32 -7.16
CA VAL A 48 -0.77 -0.73 -6.43
C VAL A 48 -0.15 0.37 -7.30
N LEU A 49 -0.11 1.57 -6.78
CA LEU A 49 0.36 2.76 -7.49
C LEU A 49 1.80 3.11 -7.14
N TYR A 50 2.16 2.96 -5.87
CA TYR A 50 3.51 3.22 -5.37
C TYR A 50 3.76 2.46 -4.07
N THR A 51 4.94 1.89 -3.95
CA THR A 51 5.41 1.16 -2.78
C THR A 51 6.69 1.80 -2.25
N GLY A 52 6.59 2.47 -1.13
CA GLY A 52 7.75 2.95 -0.36
C GLY A 52 8.17 1.92 0.68
N LYS A 53 9.21 2.24 1.46
CA LYS A 53 9.71 1.36 2.52
C LYS A 53 8.69 1.18 3.67
N HIS A 54 7.92 2.21 3.98
CA HIS A 54 7.06 2.26 5.17
C HIS A 54 5.59 2.56 4.85
N LEU A 55 5.25 2.78 3.60
CA LEU A 55 3.88 2.99 3.14
C LEU A 55 3.68 2.46 1.73
N GLN A 56 2.43 2.18 1.39
CA GLN A 56 2.03 1.76 0.05
C GLN A 56 0.73 2.43 -0.35
N LEU A 57 0.71 3.05 -1.52
CA LEU A 57 -0.47 3.72 -2.10
C LEU A 57 -1.16 2.80 -3.10
N VAL A 58 -2.44 2.55 -2.88
CA VAL A 58 -3.24 1.61 -3.68
C VAL A 58 -4.55 2.25 -4.08
N LEU A 59 -4.94 2.09 -5.34
CA LEU A 59 -6.25 2.49 -5.86
C LEU A 59 -7.20 1.31 -5.86
N MET A 60 -8.48 1.56 -5.53
CA MET A 60 -9.54 0.56 -5.56
C MET A 60 -10.81 1.10 -6.21
N SER A 61 -11.54 0.20 -6.86
CA SER A 61 -12.86 0.48 -7.43
C SER A 61 -13.77 -0.74 -7.20
N LEU A 62 -14.84 -0.54 -6.45
CA LEU A 62 -15.84 -1.56 -6.15
C LEU A 62 -17.08 -1.33 -7.01
N LYS A 63 -17.56 -2.37 -7.69
CA LYS A 63 -18.84 -2.35 -8.41
C LYS A 63 -20.01 -2.27 -7.43
N VAL A 64 -21.20 -1.97 -7.91
CA VAL A 64 -22.43 -1.97 -7.11
C VAL A 64 -22.59 -3.33 -6.40
N GLY A 65 -22.77 -3.30 -5.08
CA GLY A 65 -22.91 -4.49 -4.24
C GLY A 65 -21.60 -5.26 -3.98
N GLU A 66 -20.47 -4.84 -4.54
CA GLU A 66 -19.16 -5.46 -4.31
C GLU A 66 -18.56 -4.98 -2.99
N GLU A 67 -17.74 -5.82 -2.38
CA GLU A 67 -17.01 -5.54 -1.14
C GLU A 67 -15.56 -5.96 -1.27
N ILE A 68 -14.67 -5.41 -0.45
CA ILE A 68 -13.29 -5.89 -0.38
C ILE A 68 -13.20 -7.29 0.22
N GLY A 69 -14.14 -7.67 1.08
CA GLY A 69 -14.14 -8.87 1.89
C GLY A 69 -13.65 -8.59 3.32
N LEU A 70 -13.86 -9.55 4.20
CA LEU A 70 -13.40 -9.42 5.59
C LEU A 70 -11.89 -9.62 5.65
N GLU A 71 -11.17 -8.57 6.02
CA GLU A 71 -9.71 -8.55 6.14
C GLU A 71 -9.25 -8.28 7.57
N VAL A 72 -8.05 -8.76 7.91
CA VAL A 72 -7.32 -8.41 9.14
C VAL A 72 -5.85 -8.25 8.79
N HIS A 73 -5.31 -7.06 8.99
CA HIS A 73 -3.89 -6.80 8.82
C HIS A 73 -3.22 -6.65 10.19
N LEU A 74 -2.51 -7.69 10.64
CA LEU A 74 -1.95 -7.72 12.00
C LEU A 74 -0.88 -6.65 12.24
N ASN A 75 -0.17 -6.22 11.19
CA ASN A 75 0.99 -5.34 11.28
C ASN A 75 0.86 -4.03 10.50
N ASN A 76 -0.30 -3.79 9.87
CA ASN A 76 -0.51 -2.64 9.00
C ASN A 76 -1.69 -1.82 9.52
N ASP A 77 -1.45 -0.54 9.78
CA ASP A 77 -2.54 0.43 9.77
C ASP A 77 -2.96 0.69 8.33
N GLN A 78 -4.24 0.95 8.12
CA GLN A 78 -4.78 1.22 6.79
C GLN A 78 -5.64 2.47 6.80
N PHE A 79 -5.31 3.41 5.93
CA PHE A 79 -6.07 4.63 5.70
C PHE A 79 -6.87 4.48 4.40
N PHE A 80 -8.14 4.85 4.41
CA PHE A 80 -8.99 4.96 3.22
C PHE A 80 -9.45 6.39 3.02
N ARG A 81 -9.43 6.87 1.77
CA ARG A 81 -10.10 8.08 1.32
C ARG A 81 -11.04 7.71 0.18
N PHE A 82 -12.29 8.11 0.30
CA PHE A 82 -13.34 7.87 -0.69
C PHE A 82 -13.47 9.08 -1.61
N GLU A 83 -13.31 8.86 -2.93
CA GLU A 83 -13.32 9.92 -3.95
C GLU A 83 -14.59 9.90 -4.82
N SER A 84 -15.39 8.82 -4.80
CA SER A 84 -16.64 8.74 -5.53
C SER A 84 -17.53 7.65 -4.99
N GLY A 85 -18.84 7.89 -5.00
CA GLY A 85 -19.86 6.94 -4.56
C GLY A 85 -20.10 6.96 -3.06
N ASN A 86 -20.79 5.95 -2.57
CA ASN A 86 -21.09 5.78 -1.15
C ASN A 86 -21.12 4.29 -0.78
N GLY A 87 -20.85 4.02 0.46
CA GLY A 87 -20.76 2.66 0.96
C GLY A 87 -20.82 2.58 2.47
N LYS A 88 -20.45 1.42 2.98
CA LYS A 88 -20.34 1.14 4.39
C LYS A 88 -18.93 0.61 4.68
N CYS A 89 -18.31 1.13 5.74
CA CYS A 89 -17.11 0.55 6.32
C CYS A 89 -17.47 -0.09 7.66
N ILE A 90 -16.99 -1.32 7.87
CA ILE A 90 -17.19 -2.07 9.12
C ILE A 90 -15.81 -2.25 9.74
N ILE A 91 -15.64 -1.88 11.01
CA ILE A 91 -14.43 -2.09 11.80
C ILE A 91 -14.84 -2.77 13.10
N ASP A 92 -14.46 -4.04 13.26
CA ASP A 92 -14.95 -4.92 14.34
C ASP A 92 -16.50 -4.90 14.43
N ALA A 93 -17.05 -4.38 15.51
CA ALA A 93 -18.50 -4.25 15.70
C ALA A 93 -19.08 -2.89 15.29
N ASN A 94 -18.24 -1.98 14.76
CA ASN A 94 -18.67 -0.63 14.42
C ASN A 94 -18.94 -0.50 12.92
N GLU A 95 -20.08 0.09 12.56
CA GLU A 95 -20.46 0.37 11.17
C GLU A 95 -20.47 1.88 10.93
N TYR A 96 -19.87 2.29 9.82
CA TYR A 96 -19.79 3.68 9.38
C TYR A 96 -20.33 3.78 7.96
N ASN A 97 -21.36 4.61 7.76
CA ASN A 97 -21.75 5.01 6.39
C ASN A 97 -20.75 6.04 5.91
N VAL A 98 -20.20 5.81 4.72
CA VAL A 98 -19.14 6.63 4.13
C VAL A 98 -19.48 7.01 2.71
N LYS A 99 -19.00 8.16 2.27
CA LYS A 99 -19.23 8.73 0.94
C LYS A 99 -18.02 9.51 0.47
N GLU A 100 -18.11 10.02 -0.74
CA GLU A 100 -17.11 10.97 -1.28
C GLU A 100 -16.73 12.04 -0.24
N GLY A 101 -15.45 12.27 -0.08
CA GLY A 101 -14.87 13.22 0.88
C GLY A 101 -14.54 12.63 2.25
N ASP A 102 -15.12 11.49 2.62
CA ASP A 102 -14.87 10.86 3.92
C ASP A 102 -13.55 10.09 3.97
N VAL A 103 -13.08 9.84 5.18
CA VAL A 103 -11.91 9.02 5.46
C VAL A 103 -12.21 7.99 6.54
N ILE A 104 -11.51 6.87 6.47
CA ILE A 104 -11.48 5.85 7.54
C ILE A 104 -10.02 5.51 7.82
N VAL A 105 -9.71 5.30 9.09
CA VAL A 105 -8.44 4.72 9.54
C VAL A 105 -8.76 3.42 10.26
N VAL A 106 -8.21 2.32 9.75
CA VAL A 106 -8.32 1.00 10.37
C VAL A 106 -7.00 0.70 11.08
N PRO A 107 -7.00 0.55 12.42
CA PRO A 107 -5.79 0.19 13.14
C PRO A 107 -5.40 -1.27 12.90
N ALA A 108 -4.11 -1.54 12.98
CA ALA A 108 -3.56 -2.89 12.88
C ALA A 108 -4.28 -3.86 13.83
N GLY A 109 -4.61 -5.06 13.34
CA GLY A 109 -5.31 -6.10 14.09
C GLY A 109 -6.85 -6.00 14.07
N ALA A 110 -7.44 -4.88 13.67
CA ALA A 110 -8.89 -4.76 13.57
C ALA A 110 -9.44 -5.51 12.35
N LYS A 111 -10.53 -6.26 12.55
CA LYS A 111 -11.31 -6.85 11.44
C LYS A 111 -12.04 -5.74 10.72
N HIS A 112 -11.97 -5.72 9.40
CA HIS A 112 -12.66 -4.68 8.64
C HIS A 112 -13.14 -5.16 7.27
N ASN A 113 -14.13 -4.44 6.75
CA ASN A 113 -14.66 -4.62 5.40
C ASN A 113 -15.16 -3.28 4.87
N VAL A 114 -15.07 -3.08 3.57
CA VAL A 114 -15.66 -1.95 2.86
C VAL A 114 -16.61 -2.47 1.81
N VAL A 115 -17.86 -2.02 1.85
CA VAL A 115 -18.95 -2.49 1.01
C VAL A 115 -19.51 -1.33 0.19
N ASN A 116 -19.65 -1.51 -1.12
CA ASN A 116 -20.37 -0.56 -1.95
C ASN A 116 -21.88 -0.77 -1.79
N THR A 117 -22.55 0.16 -1.12
CA THR A 117 -24.01 0.16 -0.93
C THR A 117 -24.72 1.18 -1.82
N GLY A 118 -23.95 1.86 -2.69
CA GLY A 118 -24.48 2.84 -3.64
C GLY A 118 -24.99 2.24 -4.94
N ASN A 119 -25.34 3.10 -5.88
CA ASN A 119 -25.86 2.74 -7.20
C ASN A 119 -24.85 2.95 -8.35
N GLY A 120 -23.62 3.30 -8.03
CA GLY A 120 -22.49 3.49 -8.95
C GLY A 120 -21.21 2.88 -8.42
N ALA A 121 -20.11 3.02 -9.15
CA ALA A 121 -18.82 2.55 -8.69
C ALA A 121 -18.39 3.32 -7.42
N PHE A 122 -17.90 2.61 -6.43
CA PHE A 122 -17.36 3.18 -5.21
C PHE A 122 -15.83 3.18 -5.31
N LYS A 123 -15.26 4.39 -5.47
CA LYS A 123 -13.85 4.56 -5.78
C LYS A 123 -13.11 5.20 -4.62
N MET A 124 -11.94 4.65 -4.32
CA MET A 124 -11.12 5.08 -3.19
C MET A 124 -9.65 4.85 -3.47
N TYR A 125 -8.81 5.57 -2.75
CA TYR A 125 -7.44 5.14 -2.54
C TYR A 125 -7.22 4.74 -1.09
N THR A 126 -6.29 3.86 -0.88
CA THR A 126 -5.89 3.39 0.45
C THR A 126 -4.39 3.46 0.61
N ILE A 127 -3.94 3.73 1.83
CA ILE A 127 -2.54 3.72 2.20
C ILE A 127 -2.34 2.68 3.30
N TYR A 128 -1.47 1.72 3.04
CA TYR A 128 -1.00 0.77 4.03
C TYR A 128 0.29 1.26 4.67
N GLY A 129 0.42 1.14 5.95
CA GLY A 129 1.63 1.41 6.70
C GLY A 129 1.94 0.29 7.69
N PRO A 130 2.95 -0.55 7.42
CA PRO A 130 3.81 -0.70 6.24
C PRO A 130 3.13 -1.28 5.00
N PRO A 131 3.85 -1.48 3.86
CA PRO A 131 3.30 -2.09 2.64
C PRO A 131 2.68 -3.46 2.87
N ASN A 132 1.61 -3.76 2.14
CA ASN A 132 0.85 -5.01 2.26
C ASN A 132 0.93 -5.89 1.01
N HIS A 133 0.93 -5.30 -0.17
CA HIS A 133 0.90 -5.98 -1.46
C HIS A 133 2.25 -5.95 -2.15
N GLN A 134 2.46 -6.86 -3.11
CA GLN A 134 3.61 -6.80 -4.00
C GLN A 134 3.56 -5.54 -4.87
N ASP A 135 4.72 -4.91 -5.09
CA ASP A 135 4.83 -3.70 -5.91
C ASP A 135 4.30 -3.92 -7.33
N GLY A 136 3.63 -2.91 -7.88
CA GLY A 136 3.09 -2.93 -9.25
C GLY A 136 1.91 -3.89 -9.47
N THR A 137 1.37 -4.52 -8.43
CA THR A 137 0.21 -5.43 -8.55
C THR A 137 -1.01 -4.72 -9.12
N ILE A 138 -1.64 -5.33 -10.15
CA ILE A 138 -2.92 -4.90 -10.72
C ILE A 138 -3.85 -6.11 -10.74
N ARG A 139 -5.05 -5.96 -10.16
CA ARG A 139 -6.14 -6.93 -10.19
C ARG A 139 -7.39 -6.26 -10.75
N ALA A 140 -7.77 -6.66 -11.94
CA ALA A 140 -8.91 -6.04 -12.63
C ALA A 140 -10.24 -6.33 -11.91
N THR A 141 -10.37 -7.49 -11.27
CA THR A 141 -11.58 -7.91 -10.56
C THR A 141 -11.25 -8.49 -9.18
N LYS A 142 -12.27 -8.59 -8.32
CA LYS A 142 -12.17 -9.21 -7.01
C LYS A 142 -11.75 -10.68 -7.11
N GLU A 143 -12.34 -11.44 -8.04
CA GLU A 143 -12.03 -12.85 -8.24
C GLU A 143 -10.55 -13.07 -8.59
N LEU A 144 -9.95 -12.16 -9.38
CA LEU A 144 -8.52 -12.21 -9.67
C LEU A 144 -7.68 -11.89 -8.44
N ALA A 145 -8.14 -10.98 -7.59
CA ALA A 145 -7.43 -10.64 -6.36
C ALA A 145 -7.47 -11.79 -5.33
N GLU A 146 -8.59 -12.51 -5.24
CA GLU A 146 -8.77 -13.67 -4.36
C GLU A 146 -8.02 -14.90 -4.87
N ARG A 147 -8.02 -15.14 -6.19
CA ARG A 147 -7.32 -16.28 -6.80
C ARG A 147 -5.81 -16.14 -6.73
N ASP A 148 -5.31 -14.96 -7.01
CA ASP A 148 -3.88 -14.65 -7.14
C ASP A 148 -3.44 -13.77 -5.96
N GLU A 149 -3.62 -14.28 -4.74
CA GLU A 149 -3.23 -13.59 -3.52
C GLU A 149 -1.72 -13.32 -3.50
N GLU A 150 -1.34 -12.07 -3.22
CA GLU A 150 0.05 -11.66 -3.13
C GLU A 150 0.31 -10.87 -1.85
N LYS A 151 1.55 -10.94 -1.37
CA LYS A 151 2.02 -10.19 -0.20
C LYS A 151 3.28 -9.40 -0.54
N PHE A 152 3.51 -8.35 0.19
CA PHE A 152 4.72 -7.55 0.06
C PHE A 152 5.97 -8.43 0.21
N ASP A 153 6.84 -8.39 -0.77
CA ASP A 153 8.06 -9.20 -0.89
C ASP A 153 9.34 -8.43 -0.53
N GLY A 154 9.20 -7.22 0.00
CA GLY A 154 10.32 -6.34 0.35
C GLY A 154 10.79 -5.43 -0.79
N LYS A 155 10.23 -5.56 -1.99
CA LYS A 155 10.58 -4.69 -3.12
C LYS A 155 9.73 -3.43 -3.13
N THR A 156 10.38 -2.32 -3.42
CA THR A 156 9.76 -1.00 -3.52
C THR A 156 9.75 -0.51 -4.97
N SER A 157 9.01 0.57 -5.22
CA SER A 157 8.98 1.23 -6.54
C SER A 157 10.26 1.99 -6.87
N GLU A 158 11.22 2.05 -5.94
CA GLU A 158 12.53 2.71 -6.06
C GLU A 158 13.67 1.71 -6.19
#